data_61e665d3a4991050c7040d3c703367b3
#
_entry.id   61e665d3a4991050c7040d3c703367b3
#
_cell.length_a   1.000
_cell.length_b   1.000
_cell.length_c   1.000
_cell.angle_alpha   90.00
_cell.angle_beta   90.00
_cell.angle_gamma   90.00
#
_symmetry.space_group_name_H-M   'P 1'
#
loop_
_entity.id
_entity.type
_entity.pdbx_description
1 polymer ?
#
loop_
_entity_poly.entity_id
_entity_poly.type
_entity_poly.pdbx_seq_one_letter_code
_entity_poly.pdbx_strand_id
1 'polypeptide(L)'
;MRMKNWKRFAAVAMSVMCMGTMVACGSSGSASNDSKTGSAGSSSKSQTITVVSREDGSGTRGAFIELFGIEEKDASGKKVDNTTDDATITNSTEVMMTTVAGDEAAIGYTSLGALNSSIKALKVDGAEATAANVKSGTYKISRPFNIATKGTVSEVTQDFINYILSEDGQKIVESNGYISQGNSGAFTSNGASGKIVVAGSSSVTPVMQKLLEAYQKVNTGAKIELQESDSTTGMTAAIDGTCDIGMASRELKDSEKSAGLTNQVIALDGIAVIVNNKNSASNITSEQVKEIFTGETTDWSNVK
;
A
#
# COMPACT_ATOMS: atom_id res chain seq x y z
N MET A 1 -18.55 -10.07 50.78
CA MET A 1 -19.21 -11.39 50.95
C MET A 1 -19.21 -12.02 49.56
N ARG A 2 -18.54 -12.92 49.30
CA ARG A 2 -18.07 -14.29 49.28
C ARG A 2 -17.25 -14.59 48.04
N MET A 3 -16.02 -14.99 48.30
CA MET A 3 -15.06 -15.65 47.40
C MET A 3 -15.50 -17.09 47.05
N LYS A 4 -14.73 -17.67 46.14
CA LYS A 4 -14.49 -19.10 45.84
C LYS A 4 -15.02 -19.55 44.47
N ASN A 5 -14.29 -20.33 43.64
CA ASN A 5 -13.11 -21.21 43.75
C ASN A 5 -12.60 -21.45 42.31
N TRP A 6 -11.39 -21.40 41.98
CA TRP A 6 -10.23 -22.29 41.86
C TRP A 6 -10.55 -23.78 41.73
N LYS A 7 -10.22 -24.37 40.58
CA LYS A 7 -9.62 -25.73 40.53
C LYS A 7 -8.88 -26.01 39.23
N ARG A 8 -7.63 -26.39 39.41
CA ARG A 8 -6.64 -26.99 38.53
C ARG A 8 -7.02 -28.40 38.12
N PHE A 9 -6.49 -28.90 36.99
CA PHE A 9 -6.00 -30.28 36.72
C PHE A 9 -5.34 -30.21 35.33
N ALA A 10 -4.06 -30.31 35.18
CA ALA A 10 -3.14 -31.47 35.33
C ALA A 10 -3.03 -32.29 34.03
N ALA A 11 -1.78 -32.36 33.56
CA ALA A 11 -1.25 -33.00 32.36
C ALA A 11 -1.46 -34.53 32.33
N VAL A 12 -1.53 -35.10 31.11
CA VAL A 12 -1.04 -36.46 30.85
C VAL A 12 -0.35 -36.50 29.50
N ALA A 13 0.94 -36.80 29.52
CA ALA A 13 1.74 -37.20 28.39
C ALA A 13 1.51 -38.70 28.14
N MET A 14 1.43 -39.09 26.86
CA MET A 14 1.62 -40.50 26.49
C MET A 14 2.32 -40.58 25.14
N SER A 15 3.59 -40.95 25.25
CA SER A 15 4.47 -41.40 24.18
C SER A 15 4.11 -42.83 23.78
N VAL A 16 3.95 -43.12 22.50
CA VAL A 16 4.04 -44.48 21.96
C VAL A 16 5.03 -44.50 20.82
N MET A 17 6.09 -45.23 21.06
CA MET A 17 7.18 -45.58 20.17
C MET A 17 6.83 -46.95 19.56
N CYS A 18 6.80 -47.08 18.24
CA CYS A 18 6.80 -48.38 17.56
C CYS A 18 7.89 -48.39 16.49
N MET A 19 8.90 -49.24 16.79
CA MET A 19 9.94 -49.72 15.88
C MET A 19 9.45 -50.92 15.09
N GLY A 20 10.09 -51.13 13.95
CA GLY A 20 10.26 -52.42 13.28
C GLY A 20 9.52 -52.47 11.94
N THR A 21 10.03 -52.95 10.82
CA THR A 21 11.15 -53.86 10.53
C THR A 21 11.51 -53.74 9.04
N MET A 22 12.78 -53.84 8.71
CA MET A 22 13.29 -54.05 7.33
C MET A 22 12.95 -55.46 6.88
N VAL A 23 12.55 -55.60 5.63
CA VAL A 23 12.73 -56.84 4.84
C VAL A 23 13.35 -56.45 3.48
N ALA A 24 14.59 -56.87 3.30
CA ALA A 24 15.26 -56.92 2.05
C ALA A 24 15.04 -58.29 1.42
N CYS A 25 14.67 -58.37 0.14
CA CYS A 25 14.92 -59.49 -0.72
C CYS A 25 15.17 -59.02 -2.12
N GLY A 26 16.38 -59.27 -2.62
CA GLY A 26 16.78 -59.02 -3.95
C GLY A 26 16.36 -60.17 -4.88
N SER A 27 16.24 -59.88 -6.16
CA SER A 27 16.55 -60.81 -7.26
C SER A 27 16.83 -60.03 -8.54
N SER A 28 17.87 -60.47 -9.19
CA SER A 28 18.48 -60.02 -10.43
C SER A 28 17.63 -60.36 -11.68
N GLY A 29 17.67 -59.45 -12.70
CA GLY A 29 17.14 -59.75 -14.03
C GLY A 29 17.32 -58.60 -15.03
N SER A 30 18.40 -58.71 -15.80
CA SER A 30 18.69 -58.24 -17.18
C SER A 30 18.00 -57.06 -17.83
N ALA A 31 18.86 -56.31 -18.43
CA ALA A 31 18.77 -55.17 -19.35
C ALA A 31 17.68 -55.27 -20.46
N SER A 32 17.07 -54.15 -20.75
CA SER A 32 16.81 -53.66 -22.11
C SER A 32 16.80 -52.14 -22.14
N ASN A 33 17.60 -51.65 -23.03
CA ASN A 33 17.88 -50.25 -23.35
C ASN A 33 16.71 -49.71 -24.16
N ASP A 34 15.97 -48.75 -23.64
CA ASP A 34 15.08 -47.92 -24.44
C ASP A 34 15.28 -46.44 -24.05
N SER A 35 16.07 -45.79 -24.90
CA SER A 35 16.26 -44.34 -24.88
C SER A 35 14.97 -43.66 -25.27
N LYS A 36 14.13 -43.31 -24.31
CA LYS A 36 13.11 -42.25 -24.49
C LYS A 36 13.64 -40.96 -23.95
N THR A 37 14.03 -40.11 -24.88
CA THR A 37 14.22 -38.65 -24.67
C THR A 37 12.92 -38.09 -24.12
N GLY A 38 12.78 -38.11 -22.83
CA GLY A 38 11.73 -37.40 -22.12
C GLY A 38 12.07 -35.90 -22.14
N SER A 39 11.39 -35.16 -23.02
CA SER A 39 11.30 -33.72 -22.93
C SER A 39 10.88 -33.38 -21.48
N ALA A 40 11.79 -32.80 -20.71
CA ALA A 40 11.45 -32.20 -19.42
C ALA A 40 10.58 -30.98 -19.70
N GLY A 41 9.28 -31.23 -19.84
CA GLY A 41 8.29 -30.16 -19.70
C GLY A 41 8.44 -29.62 -18.29
N SER A 42 8.92 -28.41 -18.18
CA SER A 42 8.84 -27.62 -16.95
C SER A 42 7.35 -27.49 -16.60
N SER A 43 6.85 -28.43 -15.79
CA SER A 43 5.55 -28.25 -15.16
C SER A 43 5.72 -27.08 -14.18
N SER A 44 5.33 -25.88 -14.59
CA SER A 44 5.12 -24.79 -13.64
C SER A 44 4.18 -25.34 -12.57
N LYS A 45 4.68 -25.43 -11.33
CA LYS A 45 3.81 -25.80 -10.21
C LYS A 45 2.70 -24.76 -10.15
N SER A 46 1.44 -25.20 -10.25
CA SER A 46 0.28 -24.40 -9.94
C SER A 46 0.47 -23.76 -8.56
N GLN A 47 0.38 -22.44 -8.49
CA GLN A 47 0.49 -21.69 -7.24
C GLN A 47 -0.66 -20.71 -7.19
N THR A 48 -1.60 -20.96 -6.28
CA THR A 48 -2.75 -20.08 -6.06
C THR A 48 -2.28 -18.68 -5.64
N ILE A 49 -2.82 -17.66 -6.31
CA ILE A 49 -2.51 -16.26 -6.03
C ILE A 49 -3.18 -15.85 -4.71
N THR A 50 -2.42 -15.25 -3.79
CA THR A 50 -2.95 -14.57 -2.62
C THR A 50 -3.11 -13.09 -2.95
N VAL A 51 -4.35 -12.64 -3.13
CA VAL A 51 -4.67 -11.22 -3.34
C VAL A 51 -4.61 -10.49 -2.00
N VAL A 52 -3.83 -9.42 -1.94
CA VAL A 52 -3.74 -8.55 -0.76
C VAL A 52 -4.24 -7.17 -1.13
N SER A 53 -5.27 -6.69 -0.45
CA SER A 53 -5.87 -5.38 -0.67
C SER A 53 -5.84 -4.52 0.59
N ARG A 54 -6.27 -3.28 0.46
CA ARG A 54 -6.37 -2.32 1.56
C ARG A 54 -7.83 -2.18 2.02
N GLU A 55 -7.99 -1.60 3.17
CA GLU A 55 -9.29 -1.24 3.77
C GLU A 55 -10.08 -0.24 2.91
N ASP A 56 -11.40 -0.19 3.06
CA ASP A 56 -12.31 0.64 2.26
C ASP A 56 -12.01 2.16 2.35
N GLY A 57 -11.53 2.63 3.49
CA GLY A 57 -11.14 4.03 3.70
C GLY A 57 -9.85 4.44 2.98
N SER A 58 -9.06 3.45 2.49
CA SER A 58 -7.76 3.68 1.86
C SER A 58 -7.89 4.45 0.55
N GLY A 59 -7.21 5.62 0.48
CA GLY A 59 -7.09 6.36 -0.77
C GLY A 59 -6.29 5.61 -1.83
N THR A 60 -5.32 4.78 -1.42
CA THR A 60 -4.55 3.94 -2.35
C THR A 60 -5.42 2.87 -2.97
N ARG A 61 -6.29 2.20 -2.18
CA ARG A 61 -7.28 1.26 -2.73
C ARG A 61 -8.19 1.96 -3.73
N GLY A 62 -8.80 3.09 -3.34
CA GLY A 62 -9.71 3.79 -4.23
C GLY A 62 -9.07 4.18 -5.56
N ALA A 63 -7.84 4.73 -5.55
CA ALA A 63 -7.12 5.06 -6.78
C ALA A 63 -6.73 3.79 -7.58
N PHE A 64 -6.30 2.72 -6.90
CA PHE A 64 -5.91 1.47 -7.54
C PHE A 64 -7.08 0.82 -8.30
N ILE A 65 -8.23 0.65 -7.64
CA ILE A 65 -9.40 0.00 -8.25
C ILE A 65 -9.98 0.83 -9.41
N GLU A 66 -9.92 2.17 -9.31
CA GLU A 66 -10.34 3.06 -10.39
C GLU A 66 -9.39 2.97 -11.60
N LEU A 67 -8.07 3.06 -11.37
CA LEU A 67 -7.06 3.06 -12.43
C LEU A 67 -6.95 1.74 -13.19
N PHE A 68 -7.21 0.61 -12.52
CA PHE A 68 -7.23 -0.72 -13.16
C PHE A 68 -8.63 -1.16 -13.62
N GLY A 69 -9.67 -0.33 -13.43
CA GLY A 69 -11.03 -0.68 -13.83
C GLY A 69 -11.64 -1.83 -13.05
N ILE A 70 -11.19 -2.05 -11.81
CA ILE A 70 -11.78 -3.00 -10.85
C ILE A 70 -13.06 -2.41 -10.28
N GLU A 71 -13.09 -1.08 -10.04
CA GLU A 71 -14.30 -0.34 -9.73
C GLU A 71 -15.09 -0.06 -11.01
N GLU A 72 -16.31 -0.49 -11.08
CA GLU A 72 -17.22 -0.28 -12.21
C GLU A 72 -18.52 0.39 -11.78
N LYS A 73 -19.22 1.01 -12.73
CA LYS A 73 -20.56 1.54 -12.47
C LYS A 73 -21.61 0.48 -12.76
N ASP A 74 -22.49 0.24 -11.79
CA ASP A 74 -23.67 -0.60 -11.99
C ASP A 74 -24.70 0.06 -12.92
N ALA A 75 -25.79 -0.64 -13.19
CA ALA A 75 -26.88 -0.16 -14.06
C ALA A 75 -27.56 1.13 -13.54
N SER A 76 -27.39 1.47 -12.25
CA SER A 76 -27.89 2.71 -11.65
C SER A 76 -26.86 3.86 -11.72
N GLY A 77 -25.64 3.59 -12.19
CA GLY A 77 -24.54 4.52 -12.23
C GLY A 77 -23.76 4.62 -10.91
N LYS A 78 -24.05 3.76 -9.94
CA LYS A 78 -23.33 3.68 -8.67
C LYS A 78 -22.01 2.94 -8.89
N LYS A 79 -20.91 3.47 -8.36
CA LYS A 79 -19.61 2.81 -8.33
C LYS A 79 -19.65 1.58 -7.41
N VAL A 80 -19.17 0.45 -7.91
CA VAL A 80 -19.07 -0.83 -7.21
C VAL A 80 -17.64 -1.30 -7.28
N ASP A 81 -17.05 -1.56 -6.14
CA ASP A 81 -15.73 -2.18 -6.01
C ASP A 81 -15.89 -3.70 -6.19
N ASN A 82 -15.29 -4.25 -7.25
CA ASN A 82 -15.35 -5.67 -7.58
C ASN A 82 -14.09 -6.42 -7.07
N THR A 83 -13.34 -5.86 -6.12
CA THR A 83 -12.24 -6.60 -5.48
C THR A 83 -12.78 -7.90 -4.89
N THR A 84 -12.10 -9.03 -5.18
CA THR A 84 -12.55 -10.35 -4.71
C THR A 84 -12.70 -10.39 -3.20
N ASP A 85 -13.77 -11.05 -2.73
CA ASP A 85 -14.03 -11.28 -1.31
C ASP A 85 -12.95 -12.13 -0.62
N ASP A 86 -12.18 -12.90 -1.40
CA ASP A 86 -11.06 -13.72 -0.91
C ASP A 86 -9.79 -12.90 -0.61
N ALA A 87 -9.79 -11.59 -0.89
CA ALA A 87 -8.64 -10.75 -0.66
C ALA A 87 -8.32 -10.58 0.83
N THR A 88 -7.07 -10.76 1.20
CA THR A 88 -6.56 -10.39 2.52
C THR A 88 -6.54 -8.88 2.66
N ILE A 89 -7.29 -8.35 3.63
CA ILE A 89 -7.41 -6.91 3.84
C ILE A 89 -6.38 -6.42 4.86
N THR A 90 -5.64 -5.39 4.50
CA THR A 90 -4.63 -4.73 5.34
C THR A 90 -5.04 -3.28 5.62
N ASN A 91 -4.60 -2.73 6.75
CA ASN A 91 -5.02 -1.40 7.24
C ASN A 91 -3.94 -0.32 7.18
N SER A 92 -2.77 -0.61 6.61
CA SER A 92 -1.72 0.38 6.38
C SER A 92 -0.80 0.00 5.23
N THR A 93 -0.03 0.97 4.76
CA THR A 93 1.00 0.78 3.72
C THR A 93 2.07 -0.22 4.15
N GLU A 94 2.51 -0.17 5.41
CA GLU A 94 3.55 -1.05 5.93
C GLU A 94 3.04 -2.49 6.12
N VAL A 95 1.81 -2.66 6.63
CA VAL A 95 1.18 -3.99 6.78
C VAL A 95 0.99 -4.64 5.40
N MET A 96 0.58 -3.88 4.37
CA MET A 96 0.51 -4.36 3.00
C MET A 96 1.85 -4.94 2.53
N MET A 97 2.94 -4.17 2.65
CA MET A 97 4.27 -4.62 2.22
C MET A 97 4.76 -5.82 3.02
N THR A 98 4.54 -5.84 4.34
CA THR A 98 4.93 -6.96 5.21
C THR A 98 4.17 -8.23 4.87
N THR A 99 2.86 -8.12 4.58
CA THR A 99 2.01 -9.25 4.18
C THR A 99 2.51 -9.85 2.86
N VAL A 100 2.77 -9.01 1.85
CA VAL A 100 3.31 -9.47 0.56
C VAL A 100 4.72 -10.07 0.71
N ALA A 101 5.57 -9.49 1.55
CA ALA A 101 6.90 -10.02 1.82
C ALA A 101 6.87 -11.39 2.51
N GLY A 102 5.82 -11.69 3.27
CA GLY A 102 5.63 -12.94 4.01
C GLY A 102 5.06 -14.10 3.18
N ASP A 103 4.51 -13.85 1.99
CA ASP A 103 3.84 -14.85 1.16
C ASP A 103 4.37 -14.82 -0.29
N GLU A 104 5.00 -15.92 -0.74
CA GLU A 104 5.59 -16.04 -2.09
C GLU A 104 4.53 -15.99 -3.21
N ALA A 105 3.27 -16.30 -2.89
CA ALA A 105 2.15 -16.26 -3.82
C ALA A 105 1.41 -14.92 -3.84
N ALA A 106 1.74 -14.01 -2.93
CA ALA A 106 1.01 -12.76 -2.77
C ALA A 106 1.27 -11.76 -3.89
N ILE A 107 0.20 -11.05 -4.24
CA ILE A 107 0.20 -9.82 -5.04
C ILE A 107 -0.53 -8.72 -4.25
N GLY A 108 0.00 -7.52 -4.28
CA GLY A 108 -0.59 -6.35 -3.65
C GLY A 108 -0.18 -5.07 -4.35
N TYR A 109 -0.36 -3.94 -3.70
CA TYR A 109 0.01 -2.63 -4.24
C TYR A 109 0.44 -1.67 -3.14
N THR A 110 1.32 -0.74 -3.48
CA THR A 110 1.81 0.24 -2.51
C THR A 110 2.17 1.56 -3.18
N SER A 111 2.36 2.61 -2.37
CA SER A 111 2.95 3.87 -2.80
C SER A 111 4.37 3.66 -3.34
N LEU A 112 4.69 4.28 -4.46
CA LEU A 112 6.01 4.21 -5.06
C LEU A 112 7.11 4.71 -4.11
N GLY A 113 6.84 5.80 -3.39
CA GLY A 113 7.78 6.35 -2.43
C GLY A 113 7.96 5.52 -1.16
N ALA A 114 7.09 4.52 -0.92
CA ALA A 114 7.22 3.59 0.20
C ALA A 114 7.98 2.30 -0.16
N LEU A 115 8.30 2.08 -1.45
CA LEU A 115 9.01 0.86 -1.88
C LEU A 115 10.33 0.70 -1.14
N ASN A 116 10.60 -0.56 -0.73
CA ASN A 116 11.86 -0.94 -0.10
C ASN A 116 12.31 -2.33 -0.59
N SER A 117 13.44 -2.81 -0.13
CA SER A 117 14.06 -4.07 -0.56
C SER A 117 13.33 -5.34 -0.09
N SER A 118 12.29 -5.25 0.74
CA SER A 118 11.55 -6.42 1.23
C SER A 118 10.58 -7.01 0.21
N ILE A 119 10.24 -6.25 -0.82
CA ILE A 119 9.27 -6.59 -1.86
C ILE A 119 9.80 -6.22 -3.25
N LYS A 120 9.19 -6.78 -4.30
CA LYS A 120 9.50 -6.50 -5.68
C LYS A 120 8.33 -5.80 -6.38
N ALA A 121 8.60 -4.66 -7.03
CA ALA A 121 7.64 -4.02 -7.92
C ALA A 121 7.66 -4.70 -9.31
N LEU A 122 6.49 -4.95 -9.86
CA LEU A 122 6.32 -5.42 -11.23
C LEU A 122 6.30 -4.23 -12.20
N LYS A 123 6.75 -4.46 -13.43
CA LYS A 123 6.40 -3.58 -14.54
C LYS A 123 4.91 -3.76 -14.82
N VAL A 124 4.24 -2.66 -15.16
CA VAL A 124 2.84 -2.70 -15.63
C VAL A 124 2.83 -2.26 -17.08
N ASP A 125 2.28 -3.09 -17.95
CA ASP A 125 2.27 -2.89 -19.41
C ASP A 125 3.67 -2.58 -19.99
N GLY A 126 4.70 -3.22 -19.42
CA GLY A 126 6.11 -3.03 -19.78
C GLY A 126 6.78 -1.81 -19.16
N ALA A 127 6.07 -0.93 -18.49
CA ALA A 127 6.61 0.27 -17.85
C ALA A 127 7.04 -0.02 -16.40
N GLU A 128 8.22 0.45 -16.00
CA GLU A 128 8.70 0.36 -14.63
C GLU A 128 8.03 1.42 -13.75
N ALA A 129 7.66 1.03 -12.53
CA ALA A 129 7.14 1.93 -11.50
C ALA A 129 8.29 2.79 -10.94
N THR A 130 8.58 3.92 -11.58
CA THR A 130 9.59 4.89 -11.17
C THR A 130 9.04 6.31 -11.22
N ALA A 131 9.57 7.21 -10.37
CA ALA A 131 9.18 8.62 -10.37
C ALA A 131 9.38 9.26 -11.77
N ALA A 132 10.45 8.90 -12.48
CA ALA A 132 10.73 9.39 -13.83
C ALA A 132 9.65 8.94 -14.83
N ASN A 133 9.23 7.67 -14.78
CA ASN A 133 8.21 7.13 -15.66
C ASN A 133 6.81 7.66 -15.33
N VAL A 134 6.51 7.93 -14.06
CA VAL A 134 5.28 8.63 -13.66
C VAL A 134 5.29 10.06 -14.19
N LYS A 135 6.39 10.79 -14.00
CA LYS A 135 6.54 12.18 -14.47
C LYS A 135 6.43 12.31 -15.98
N SER A 136 6.94 11.35 -16.74
CA SER A 136 6.84 11.33 -18.20
C SER A 136 5.51 10.83 -18.74
N GLY A 137 4.63 10.26 -17.88
CA GLY A 137 3.38 9.61 -18.28
C GLY A 137 3.57 8.21 -18.90
N THR A 138 4.79 7.66 -18.90
CA THR A 138 5.05 6.29 -19.35
C THR A 138 4.44 5.27 -18.40
N TYR A 139 4.54 5.51 -17.08
CA TYR A 139 3.83 4.76 -16.05
C TYR A 139 2.57 5.52 -15.64
N LYS A 140 1.39 4.95 -15.95
CA LYS A 140 0.11 5.67 -15.83
C LYS A 140 -0.57 5.50 -14.46
N ILE A 141 -0.11 4.57 -13.64
CA ILE A 141 -0.75 4.23 -12.36
C ILE A 141 -0.23 5.21 -11.30
N SER A 142 -0.87 6.35 -11.20
CA SER A 142 -0.48 7.42 -10.28
C SER A 142 -1.68 8.21 -9.77
N ARG A 143 -1.50 8.88 -8.65
CA ARG A 143 -2.52 9.68 -7.98
C ARG A 143 -1.92 10.85 -7.22
N PRO A 144 -2.72 11.92 -6.94
CA PRO A 144 -2.24 13.00 -6.10
C PRO A 144 -2.17 12.59 -4.63
N PHE A 145 -1.19 13.15 -3.93
CA PHE A 145 -1.20 13.30 -2.50
C PHE A 145 -1.75 14.66 -2.14
N ASN A 146 -2.82 14.69 -1.37
CA ASN A 146 -3.51 15.88 -0.95
C ASN A 146 -3.37 16.08 0.55
N ILE A 147 -3.23 17.33 0.95
CA ILE A 147 -3.61 17.80 2.28
C ILE A 147 -4.90 18.59 2.15
N ALA A 148 -5.72 18.56 3.20
CA ALA A 148 -6.97 19.31 3.22
C ALA A 148 -7.20 19.98 4.58
N THR A 149 -7.80 21.17 4.56
CA THR A 149 -8.13 21.96 5.73
C THR A 149 -9.58 22.41 5.66
N LYS A 150 -10.18 22.79 6.78
CA LYS A 150 -11.55 23.35 6.86
C LYS A 150 -11.55 24.76 7.39
N GLY A 151 -12.09 25.69 6.59
CA GLY A 151 -12.20 27.09 6.99
C GLY A 151 -10.84 27.77 7.19
N THR A 152 -10.77 28.69 8.16
CA THR A 152 -9.54 29.42 8.47
C THR A 152 -8.65 28.58 9.36
N VAL A 153 -7.40 28.38 8.95
CA VAL A 153 -6.38 27.67 9.73
C VAL A 153 -5.59 28.65 10.62
N SER A 154 -4.92 28.11 11.64
CA SER A 154 -4.03 28.90 12.49
C SER A 154 -2.79 29.39 11.71
N GLU A 155 -2.15 30.48 12.19
CA GLU A 155 -0.95 31.02 11.56
C GLU A 155 0.17 29.98 11.46
N VAL A 156 0.35 29.16 12.51
CA VAL A 156 1.37 28.10 12.50
C VAL A 156 1.02 26.97 11.53
N THR A 157 -0.26 26.64 11.37
CA THR A 157 -0.72 25.66 10.37
C THR A 157 -0.48 26.18 8.96
N GLN A 158 -0.79 27.46 8.70
CA GLN A 158 -0.54 28.08 7.39
C GLN A 158 0.96 28.14 7.08
N ASP A 159 1.80 28.47 8.08
CA ASP A 159 3.26 28.50 7.93
C ASP A 159 3.81 27.11 7.54
N PHE A 160 3.29 26.05 8.17
CA PHE A 160 3.66 24.67 7.79
C PHE A 160 3.19 24.29 6.37
N ILE A 161 1.99 24.68 5.97
CA ILE A 161 1.50 24.47 4.60
C ILE A 161 2.40 25.21 3.60
N ASN A 162 2.77 26.45 3.90
CA ASN A 162 3.68 27.24 3.06
C ASN A 162 5.05 26.56 2.94
N TYR A 163 5.55 25.95 4.04
CA TYR A 163 6.79 25.17 4.01
C TYR A 163 6.69 23.94 3.11
N ILE A 164 5.60 23.16 3.22
CA ILE A 164 5.38 21.99 2.37
C ILE A 164 5.43 22.37 0.89
N LEU A 165 4.83 23.49 0.52
CA LEU A 165 4.75 23.96 -0.87
C LEU A 165 5.98 24.75 -1.33
N SER A 166 6.91 25.06 -0.44
CA SER A 166 8.13 25.80 -0.76
C SER A 166 9.13 24.96 -1.56
N GLU A 167 10.17 25.64 -2.07
CA GLU A 167 11.31 24.98 -2.71
C GLU A 167 11.96 23.93 -1.80
N ASP A 168 12.13 24.23 -0.51
CA ASP A 168 12.74 23.32 0.46
C ASP A 168 11.84 22.11 0.75
N GLY A 169 10.54 22.33 0.94
CA GLY A 169 9.56 21.25 1.11
C GLY A 169 9.48 20.35 -0.13
N GLN A 170 9.46 20.93 -1.32
CA GLN A 170 9.35 20.17 -2.55
C GLN A 170 10.65 19.41 -2.91
N LYS A 171 11.83 19.87 -2.49
CA LYS A 171 13.08 19.09 -2.55
C LYS A 171 12.98 17.83 -1.68
N ILE A 172 12.32 17.92 -0.50
CA ILE A 172 12.08 16.73 0.35
C ILE A 172 11.14 15.76 -0.35
N VAL A 173 10.07 16.24 -0.98
CA VAL A 173 9.15 15.43 -1.77
C VAL A 173 9.92 14.65 -2.84
N GLU A 174 10.73 15.31 -3.66
CA GLU A 174 11.50 14.68 -4.74
C GLU A 174 12.57 13.71 -4.24
N SER A 175 13.30 14.06 -3.17
CA SER A 175 14.35 13.20 -2.61
C SER A 175 13.82 11.91 -1.96
N ASN A 176 12.50 11.85 -1.68
CA ASN A 176 11.82 10.66 -1.15
C ASN A 176 11.04 9.89 -2.24
N GLY A 177 11.32 10.14 -3.54
CA GLY A 177 10.77 9.34 -4.64
C GLY A 177 9.38 9.75 -5.11
N TYR A 178 8.86 10.87 -4.62
CA TYR A 178 7.59 11.45 -5.08
C TYR A 178 7.83 12.52 -6.16
N ILE A 179 6.78 12.92 -6.85
CA ILE A 179 6.87 13.88 -7.95
C ILE A 179 6.30 15.22 -7.48
N SER A 180 7.17 16.25 -7.43
CA SER A 180 6.76 17.61 -7.14
C SER A 180 5.81 18.14 -8.22
N GLN A 181 4.82 18.93 -7.80
CA GLN A 181 3.89 19.64 -8.69
C GLN A 181 4.26 21.13 -8.86
N GLY A 182 5.52 21.45 -8.58
CA GLY A 182 6.04 22.82 -8.55
C GLY A 182 6.19 23.31 -7.11
N ASN A 183 6.70 24.53 -6.96
CA ASN A 183 6.90 25.14 -5.64
C ASN A 183 6.57 26.64 -5.64
N SER A 184 6.39 27.19 -4.46
CA SER A 184 6.08 28.62 -4.24
C SER A 184 7.32 29.50 -4.04
N GLY A 185 8.52 28.98 -4.29
CA GLY A 185 9.79 29.66 -4.07
C GLY A 185 10.41 29.40 -2.69
N ALA A 186 11.39 30.22 -2.33
CA ALA A 186 12.11 30.09 -1.07
C ALA A 186 11.20 30.29 0.14
N PHE A 187 11.38 29.46 1.18
CA PHE A 187 10.61 29.55 2.42
C PHE A 187 11.25 30.51 3.42
N THR A 188 10.41 31.30 4.06
CA THR A 188 10.77 32.06 5.27
C THR A 188 9.63 31.88 6.28
N SER A 189 9.94 31.31 7.44
CA SER A 189 8.95 31.12 8.50
C SER A 189 8.50 32.47 9.07
N ASN A 190 7.20 32.57 9.36
CA ASN A 190 6.64 33.71 10.08
C ASN A 190 6.88 33.66 11.61
N GLY A 191 7.51 32.56 12.11
CA GLY A 191 7.81 32.34 13.52
C GLY A 191 6.59 32.03 14.39
N ALA A 192 5.41 31.78 13.80
CA ALA A 192 4.21 31.42 14.54
C ALA A 192 4.43 30.14 15.35
N SER A 193 3.90 30.09 16.54
CA SER A 193 4.04 28.99 17.48
C SER A 193 2.69 28.34 17.78
N GLY A 194 2.71 27.06 18.12
CA GLY A 194 1.50 26.32 18.47
C GLY A 194 1.57 24.84 18.16
N LYS A 195 0.44 24.15 18.42
CA LYS A 195 0.27 22.72 18.08
C LYS A 195 -0.47 22.62 16.74
N ILE A 196 -0.03 21.68 15.91
CA ILE A 196 -0.69 21.26 14.67
C ILE A 196 -0.94 19.75 14.76
N VAL A 197 -2.16 19.32 14.49
CA VAL A 197 -2.50 17.91 14.35
C VAL A 197 -2.69 17.59 12.86
N VAL A 198 -1.89 16.67 12.35
CA VAL A 198 -1.96 16.18 10.97
C VAL A 198 -2.42 14.74 11.02
N ALA A 199 -3.49 14.39 10.32
CA ALA A 199 -4.06 13.04 10.39
C ALA A 199 -4.43 12.47 9.02
N GLY A 200 -4.31 11.15 8.84
CA GLY A 200 -4.85 10.45 7.67
C GLY A 200 -3.90 9.48 7.00
N SER A 201 -3.93 9.46 5.69
CA SER A 201 -3.35 8.44 4.80
C SER A 201 -1.96 7.91 5.19
N SER A 202 -1.88 6.61 5.49
CA SER A 202 -0.61 5.89 5.73
C SER A 202 0.37 5.94 4.55
N SER A 203 -0.11 6.16 3.32
CA SER A 203 0.76 6.36 2.15
C SER A 203 1.40 7.75 2.10
N VAL A 204 0.76 8.77 2.69
CA VAL A 204 1.28 10.14 2.78
C VAL A 204 2.19 10.29 4.00
N THR A 205 1.97 9.51 5.06
CA THR A 205 2.71 9.57 6.32
C THR A 205 4.24 9.59 6.15
N PRO A 206 4.88 8.74 5.31
CA PRO A 206 6.35 8.75 5.20
C PRO A 206 6.92 10.09 4.73
N VAL A 207 6.34 10.71 3.71
CA VAL A 207 6.81 12.03 3.23
C VAL A 207 6.43 13.15 4.19
N MET A 208 5.24 13.08 4.81
CA MET A 208 4.80 14.06 5.79
C MET A 208 5.72 14.08 7.01
N GLN A 209 6.17 12.91 7.48
CA GLN A 209 7.15 12.79 8.56
C GLN A 209 8.46 13.54 8.23
N LYS A 210 8.97 13.41 7.00
CA LYS A 210 10.17 14.13 6.56
C LYS A 210 9.96 15.64 6.48
N LEU A 211 8.81 16.06 5.99
CA LEU A 211 8.43 17.47 5.90
C LEU A 211 8.32 18.12 7.28
N LEU A 212 7.64 17.46 8.24
CA LEU A 212 7.50 17.99 9.59
C LEU A 212 8.84 18.03 10.33
N GLU A 213 9.68 16.99 10.21
CA GLU A 213 11.01 16.97 10.84
C GLU A 213 11.92 18.10 10.33
N ALA A 214 11.84 18.41 9.05
CA ALA A 214 12.60 19.50 8.46
C ALA A 214 12.03 20.88 8.85
N TYR A 215 10.71 21.02 8.81
CA TYR A 215 10.05 22.27 9.21
C TYR A 215 10.31 22.63 10.68
N GLN A 216 10.29 21.66 11.60
CA GLN A 216 10.57 21.90 13.02
C GLN A 216 12.00 22.38 13.30
N LYS A 217 12.95 22.20 12.35
CA LYS A 217 14.30 22.76 12.45
C LYS A 217 14.33 24.24 12.11
N VAL A 218 13.42 24.72 11.26
CA VAL A 218 13.34 26.13 10.85
C VAL A 218 12.29 26.90 11.68
N ASN A 219 11.30 26.22 12.23
CA ASN A 219 10.33 26.78 13.18
C ASN A 219 10.23 25.92 14.44
N THR A 220 11.06 26.23 15.44
CA THR A 220 11.12 25.48 16.71
C THR A 220 9.92 25.75 17.63
N GLY A 221 9.10 26.76 17.33
CA GLY A 221 7.86 27.07 18.05
C GLY A 221 6.68 26.18 17.67
N ALA A 222 6.76 25.47 16.55
CA ALA A 222 5.73 24.56 16.08
C ALA A 222 5.87 23.16 16.71
N LYS A 223 4.76 22.62 17.19
CA LYS A 223 4.65 21.23 17.69
C LYS A 223 3.68 20.48 16.80
N ILE A 224 4.17 19.55 16.00
CA ILE A 224 3.35 18.80 15.05
C ILE A 224 3.15 17.38 15.57
N GLU A 225 1.89 16.98 15.69
CA GLU A 225 1.46 15.61 15.97
C GLU A 225 0.96 14.98 14.66
N LEU A 226 1.56 13.87 14.27
CA LEU A 226 1.20 13.12 13.07
C LEU A 226 0.46 11.84 13.48
N GLN A 227 -0.76 11.67 12.98
CA GLN A 227 -1.64 10.54 13.28
C GLN A 227 -1.90 9.76 11.99
N GLU A 228 -1.33 8.56 11.90
CA GLU A 228 -1.55 7.68 10.75
C GLU A 228 -2.90 6.97 10.84
N SER A 229 -3.62 6.96 9.70
CA SER A 229 -4.84 6.21 9.47
C SER A 229 -5.05 5.98 7.95
N ASP A 230 -6.29 5.93 7.50
CA ASP A 230 -6.64 5.96 6.09
C ASP A 230 -7.06 7.37 5.62
N SER A 231 -7.22 7.54 4.30
CA SER A 231 -7.58 8.84 3.71
C SER A 231 -8.97 9.32 4.13
N THR A 232 -9.94 8.43 4.23
CA THR A 232 -11.32 8.79 4.59
C THR A 232 -11.40 9.23 6.04
N THR A 233 -10.72 8.52 6.93
CA THR A 233 -10.60 8.89 8.36
C THR A 233 -9.92 10.26 8.51
N GLY A 234 -8.83 10.52 7.77
CA GLY A 234 -8.15 11.81 7.79
C GLY A 234 -9.03 12.96 7.30
N MET A 235 -9.79 12.75 6.22
CA MET A 235 -10.72 13.78 5.71
C MET A 235 -11.87 14.01 6.69
N THR A 236 -12.42 12.96 7.31
CA THR A 236 -13.44 13.07 8.35
C THR A 236 -12.92 13.85 9.56
N ALA A 237 -11.70 13.56 10.03
CA ALA A 237 -11.07 14.29 11.13
C ALA A 237 -10.93 15.79 10.83
N ALA A 238 -10.57 16.16 9.59
CA ALA A 238 -10.52 17.56 9.17
C ALA A 238 -11.91 18.21 9.08
N ILE A 239 -12.93 17.48 8.62
CA ILE A 239 -14.32 17.95 8.61
C ILE A 239 -14.82 18.22 10.03
N ASP A 240 -14.53 17.33 10.97
CA ASP A 240 -14.97 17.40 12.36
C ASP A 240 -14.11 18.35 13.21
N GLY A 241 -13.00 18.86 12.66
CA GLY A 241 -12.07 19.75 13.35
C GLY A 241 -11.25 19.06 14.45
N THR A 242 -11.10 17.73 14.40
CA THR A 242 -10.26 16.96 15.31
C THR A 242 -8.79 16.89 14.85
N CYS A 243 -8.51 17.29 13.61
CA CYS A 243 -7.18 17.62 13.12
C CYS A 243 -7.19 18.96 12.37
N ASP A 244 -6.01 19.59 12.27
CA ASP A 244 -5.82 20.84 11.53
C ASP A 244 -5.61 20.58 10.04
N ILE A 245 -4.96 19.47 9.71
CA ILE A 245 -4.63 19.05 8.33
C ILE A 245 -4.99 17.58 8.16
N GLY A 246 -5.92 17.30 7.25
CA GLY A 246 -6.20 15.93 6.79
C GLY A 246 -5.29 15.53 5.64
N MET A 247 -4.89 14.25 5.56
CA MET A 247 -4.07 13.71 4.47
C MET A 247 -4.84 12.68 3.65
N ALA A 248 -4.80 12.79 2.33
CA ALA A 248 -5.37 11.81 1.42
C ALA A 248 -4.42 11.44 0.27
N SER A 249 -4.39 10.15 -0.09
CA SER A 249 -3.66 9.62 -1.25
C SER A 249 -4.62 9.34 -2.43
N ARG A 250 -5.52 10.26 -2.67
CA ARG A 250 -6.52 10.30 -3.74
C ARG A 250 -7.07 11.71 -3.88
N GLU A 251 -7.84 11.95 -4.93
CA GLU A 251 -8.66 13.15 -5.00
C GLU A 251 -9.68 13.21 -3.86
N LEU A 252 -10.07 14.42 -3.46
CA LEU A 252 -11.16 14.60 -2.52
C LEU A 252 -12.49 14.22 -3.16
N LYS A 253 -13.31 13.51 -2.40
CA LYS A 253 -14.70 13.18 -2.80
C LYS A 253 -15.53 14.47 -2.86
N ASP A 254 -16.57 14.48 -3.69
CA ASP A 254 -17.47 15.64 -3.77
C ASP A 254 -18.18 15.92 -2.44
N SER A 255 -18.48 14.87 -1.66
CA SER A 255 -19.03 15.02 -0.31
C SER A 255 -18.06 15.72 0.66
N GLU A 256 -16.74 15.47 0.53
CA GLU A 256 -15.71 16.10 1.36
C GLU A 256 -15.54 17.59 0.99
N LYS A 257 -15.54 17.89 -0.31
CA LYS A 257 -15.54 19.29 -0.81
C LYS A 257 -16.82 20.03 -0.37
N SER A 258 -17.97 19.39 -0.48
CA SER A 258 -19.26 19.96 -0.05
C SER A 258 -19.35 20.17 1.45
N ALA A 259 -18.60 19.38 2.26
CA ALA A 259 -18.47 19.58 3.70
C ALA A 259 -17.52 20.75 4.08
N GLY A 260 -16.95 21.44 3.10
CA GLY A 260 -16.15 22.65 3.26
C GLY A 260 -14.64 22.41 3.34
N LEU A 261 -14.16 21.23 2.92
CA LEU A 261 -12.72 21.01 2.81
C LEU A 261 -12.16 21.73 1.57
N THR A 262 -11.03 22.40 1.79
CA THR A 262 -10.17 22.94 0.74
C THR A 262 -8.90 22.10 0.70
N ASN A 263 -8.57 21.56 -0.49
CA ASN A 263 -7.40 20.73 -0.66
C ASN A 263 -6.26 21.45 -1.37
N GLN A 264 -5.06 20.98 -1.08
CA GLN A 264 -3.83 21.34 -1.76
C GLN A 264 -3.08 20.07 -2.15
N VAL A 265 -2.77 19.92 -3.43
CA VAL A 265 -1.89 18.84 -3.91
C VAL A 265 -0.46 19.14 -3.46
N ILE A 266 0.17 18.19 -2.78
CA ILE A 266 1.54 18.33 -2.27
C ILE A 266 2.55 17.49 -3.07
N ALA A 267 2.10 16.44 -3.74
CA ALA A 267 2.90 15.58 -4.60
C ALA A 267 2.02 14.78 -5.55
N LEU A 268 2.62 14.24 -6.61
CA LEU A 268 2.08 13.10 -7.34
C LEU A 268 2.87 11.85 -6.93
N ASP A 269 2.18 10.74 -6.73
CA ASP A 269 2.77 9.45 -6.34
C ASP A 269 2.30 8.33 -7.26
N GLY A 270 3.22 7.44 -7.65
CA GLY A 270 2.90 6.23 -8.37
C GLY A 270 2.33 5.15 -7.43
N ILE A 271 1.47 4.27 -7.94
CA ILE A 271 1.06 3.06 -7.26
C ILE A 271 1.78 1.88 -7.91
N ALA A 272 2.69 1.24 -7.20
CA ALA A 272 3.39 0.06 -7.67
C ALA A 272 2.58 -1.20 -7.38
N VAL A 273 2.43 -2.09 -8.36
CA VAL A 273 1.99 -3.47 -8.16
C VAL A 273 3.18 -4.24 -7.60
N ILE A 274 2.99 -4.91 -6.46
CA ILE A 274 4.08 -5.55 -5.72
C ILE A 274 3.83 -7.05 -5.51
N VAL A 275 4.92 -7.79 -5.50
CA VAL A 275 4.94 -9.22 -5.19
C VAL A 275 6.12 -9.53 -4.25
N ASN A 276 6.11 -10.73 -3.69
CA ASN A 276 7.25 -11.26 -2.94
C ASN A 276 8.53 -11.30 -3.81
N ASN A 277 9.70 -11.07 -3.21
CA ASN A 277 10.98 -11.11 -3.92
C ASN A 277 11.29 -12.44 -4.61
N LYS A 278 10.71 -13.55 -4.13
CA LYS A 278 10.87 -14.89 -4.73
C LYS A 278 9.88 -15.19 -5.85
N ASN A 279 8.84 -14.37 -6.02
CA ASN A 279 7.91 -14.52 -7.14
C ASN A 279 8.67 -14.34 -8.46
N SER A 280 8.41 -15.20 -9.45
CA SER A 280 9.12 -15.17 -10.73
C SER A 280 8.64 -14.09 -11.70
N ALA A 281 7.43 -13.56 -11.52
CA ALA A 281 6.88 -12.51 -12.38
C ALA A 281 7.75 -11.24 -12.33
N SER A 282 7.94 -10.59 -13.46
CA SER A 282 8.65 -9.30 -13.58
C SER A 282 7.84 -8.23 -14.30
N ASN A 283 6.80 -8.65 -15.01
CA ASN A 283 5.87 -7.79 -15.73
C ASN A 283 4.46 -8.35 -15.58
N ILE A 284 3.48 -7.48 -15.62
CA ILE A 284 2.06 -7.81 -15.61
C ILE A 284 1.32 -6.79 -16.47
N THR A 285 0.24 -7.19 -17.14
CA THR A 285 -0.61 -6.23 -17.85
C THR A 285 -1.68 -5.64 -16.94
N SER A 286 -2.19 -4.47 -17.27
CA SER A 286 -3.31 -3.86 -16.55
C SER A 286 -4.54 -4.77 -16.52
N GLU A 287 -4.80 -5.52 -17.61
CA GLU A 287 -5.89 -6.50 -17.65
C GLU A 287 -5.67 -7.66 -16.68
N GLN A 288 -4.45 -8.23 -16.64
CA GLN A 288 -4.11 -9.28 -15.68
C GLN A 288 -4.24 -8.83 -14.23
N VAL A 289 -3.88 -7.57 -13.93
CA VAL A 289 -4.12 -7.00 -12.59
C VAL A 289 -5.63 -6.99 -12.28
N LYS A 290 -6.45 -6.52 -13.22
CA LYS A 290 -7.91 -6.53 -13.07
C LYS A 290 -8.43 -7.94 -12.81
N GLU A 291 -8.11 -8.90 -13.68
CA GLU A 291 -8.55 -10.30 -13.55
C GLU A 291 -8.15 -10.94 -12.21
N ILE A 292 -6.94 -10.67 -11.73
CA ILE A 292 -6.46 -11.18 -10.44
C ILE A 292 -7.26 -10.57 -9.29
N PHE A 293 -7.39 -9.24 -9.28
CA PHE A 293 -8.05 -8.55 -8.17
C PHE A 293 -9.58 -8.71 -8.17
N THR A 294 -10.19 -9.09 -9.30
CA THR A 294 -11.61 -9.50 -9.37
C THR A 294 -11.82 -10.99 -9.09
N GLY A 295 -10.74 -11.78 -8.98
CA GLY A 295 -10.81 -13.22 -8.72
C GLY A 295 -11.05 -14.07 -9.97
N GLU A 296 -11.00 -13.50 -11.18
CA GLU A 296 -11.12 -14.23 -12.45
C GLU A 296 -9.87 -15.09 -12.72
N THR A 297 -8.69 -14.58 -12.39
CA THR A 297 -7.42 -15.31 -12.47
C THR A 297 -6.89 -15.58 -11.07
N THR A 298 -6.83 -16.87 -10.67
CA THR A 298 -6.48 -17.30 -9.30
C THR A 298 -5.18 -18.11 -9.21
N ASP A 299 -4.45 -18.28 -10.31
CA ASP A 299 -3.22 -19.08 -10.34
C ASP A 299 -2.12 -18.39 -11.15
N TRP A 300 -0.92 -18.32 -10.57
CA TRP A 300 0.26 -17.71 -11.21
C TRP A 300 0.66 -18.35 -12.54
N SER A 301 0.33 -19.63 -12.78
CA SER A 301 0.60 -20.29 -14.05
C SER A 301 -0.18 -19.70 -15.23
N ASN A 302 -1.26 -18.97 -14.95
CA ASN A 302 -2.08 -18.28 -15.95
C ASN A 302 -1.59 -16.85 -16.24
N VAL A 303 -0.70 -16.32 -15.43
CA VAL A 303 -0.08 -15.00 -15.61
C VAL A 303 1.18 -15.16 -16.48
N LYS A 304 1.09 -14.79 -17.77
CA LYS A 304 2.14 -15.00 -18.79
C LYS A 304 2.82 -13.68 -19.13
#